data_ab34f1b865d0d5574aa3d455ee812271
#
_entry.id   ab34f1b865d0d5574aa3d455ee812271
#
_cell.length_a   1.000
_cell.length_b   1.000
_cell.length_c   1.000
_cell.angle_alpha   90.00
_cell.angle_beta   90.00
_cell.angle_gamma   90.00
#
_symmetry.space_group_name_H-M   'P 1'
#
loop_
_entity.id
_entity.type
_entity.pdbx_description
1 polymer ?
#
loop_
_entity_poly.entity_id
_entity_poly.type
_entity_poly.pdbx_seq_one_letter_code
_entity_poly.pdbx_strand_id
1 'polypeptide(L)'
;MLLFAFDCLLNVDKDNQIIPGAADSYEVSEDGLKWTFYLKKDLKWSDGSALTAKDFVYSWKRVANPDTAAPYAETVLGMVKGYDDAAAGNIDALGVSAPDDTTFVVELSHPCVYFDKLAAFATLSPVNQATIEKNGDAWATAPESYICNGPFYISEWVPSSYILFKKNPNYRDKDSIKLDSIKLLLMEDPNAAYAAYQTGEALMIKDVPTAEIPSLQGKDDFFIEPLLGTYYLDLNNTLPQFSDPKVRMALSLAIDRNYVAGTLMQGTYSPAPNFVGTAVADWDGSNFMDNANGGKPYIDVNDFEGNLQKAKDLLAEAGYPNGEGFPTIKYSINDAGYHKVVAQYLQQAWKELGITVDVEVVEWASFTPMRRAGDYESSRDGWVFDYNDASNMLDLMVSTNGNNNAKYNSPEFDALMEKAAGEADAKTRSGYLHQAEDLVMAEAGIIPVAYYNEFYLQSPKITGSWHSPYGYWYFQYADVTE
;
A
#
# COMPACT_ATOMS: atom_id res chain seq x y z
N MET A 1 2.23 -0.48 14.31
CA MET A 1 3.21 -0.20 15.39
C MET A 1 3.79 1.21 15.29
N LEU A 2 4.35 1.63 14.15
CA LEU A 2 4.92 2.99 14.00
C LEU A 2 3.92 4.09 14.36
N LEU A 3 2.68 4.02 13.88
CA LEU A 3 1.64 5.03 14.12
C LEU A 3 1.11 5.08 15.57
N PHE A 4 1.49 4.13 16.44
CA PHE A 4 1.25 4.24 17.88
C PHE A 4 2.31 5.12 18.54
N ALA A 5 3.54 5.05 18.03
CA ALA A 5 4.71 5.67 18.63
C ALA A 5 5.12 6.99 17.96
N PHE A 6 4.78 7.21 16.70
CA PHE A 6 5.19 8.40 15.96
C PHE A 6 4.01 9.21 15.43
N ASP A 7 4.22 10.50 15.32
CA ASP A 7 3.29 11.52 14.80
C ASP A 7 4.02 12.28 13.69
N CYS A 8 3.47 12.24 12.47
CA CYS A 8 4.03 12.90 11.30
C CYS A 8 3.74 14.42 11.30
N LEU A 9 4.18 15.13 10.26
CA LEU A 9 3.78 16.53 10.03
C LEU A 9 2.26 16.67 9.94
N LEU A 10 1.65 15.78 9.15
CA LEU A 10 0.21 15.65 8.99
C LEU A 10 -0.21 14.23 9.37
N ASN A 11 -1.49 14.02 9.60
CA ASN A 11 -2.10 12.74 9.90
C ASN A 11 -3.31 12.50 9.00
N VAL A 12 -3.91 11.32 9.12
CA VAL A 12 -5.13 10.93 8.41
C VAL A 12 -6.22 10.65 9.45
N ASP A 13 -7.43 11.13 9.23
CA ASP A 13 -8.58 10.80 10.08
C ASP A 13 -9.31 9.52 9.64
N LYS A 14 -10.40 9.17 10.36
CA LYS A 14 -11.22 7.98 10.06
C LYS A 14 -11.90 8.04 8.68
N ASP A 15 -12.08 9.22 8.11
CA ASP A 15 -12.69 9.46 6.80
C ASP A 15 -11.60 9.64 5.71
N ASN A 16 -10.36 9.27 6.05
CA ASN A 16 -9.18 9.34 5.18
C ASN A 16 -8.83 10.77 4.71
N GLN A 17 -9.22 11.78 5.50
CA GLN A 17 -8.88 13.17 5.24
C GLN A 17 -7.58 13.56 5.92
N ILE A 18 -6.79 14.39 5.25
CA ILE A 18 -5.56 14.95 5.85
C ILE A 18 -5.94 15.92 6.96
N ILE A 19 -5.37 15.71 8.13
CA ILE A 19 -5.55 16.53 9.32
C ILE A 19 -4.19 16.97 9.92
N PRO A 20 -4.15 18.03 10.73
CA PRO A 20 -2.95 18.45 11.44
C PRO A 20 -2.34 17.34 12.32
N GLY A 21 -1.05 17.08 12.11
CA GLY A 21 -0.23 16.23 12.97
C GLY A 21 0.67 17.07 13.91
N ALA A 22 1.98 16.91 13.79
CA ALA A 22 2.96 17.78 14.45
C ALA A 22 2.92 19.22 13.90
N ALA A 23 2.58 19.41 12.61
CA ALA A 23 2.26 20.71 12.05
C ALA A 23 0.82 21.11 12.40
N ASP A 24 0.62 22.40 12.70
CA ASP A 24 -0.70 23.01 12.91
C ASP A 24 -1.34 23.40 11.58
N SER A 25 -0.50 23.87 10.64
CA SER A 25 -0.91 24.29 9.30
C SER A 25 0.25 24.18 8.31
N TYR A 26 -0.06 24.33 7.04
CA TYR A 26 0.94 24.47 5.98
C TYR A 26 0.48 25.46 4.90
N GLU A 27 1.43 25.98 4.15
CA GLU A 27 1.23 26.82 2.98
C GLU A 27 1.97 26.25 1.79
N VAL A 28 1.40 26.42 0.60
CA VAL A 28 1.99 26.01 -0.69
C VAL A 28 2.14 27.24 -1.57
N SER A 29 3.30 27.41 -2.20
CA SER A 29 3.52 28.50 -3.16
C SER A 29 2.62 28.34 -4.40
N GLU A 30 2.38 29.45 -5.12
CA GLU A 30 1.50 29.46 -6.32
C GLU A 30 1.97 28.48 -7.42
N ASP A 31 3.27 28.23 -7.51
CA ASP A 31 3.87 27.28 -8.46
C ASP A 31 3.86 25.83 -7.95
N GLY A 32 3.36 25.57 -6.73
CA GLY A 32 3.30 24.25 -6.12
C GLY A 32 4.66 23.67 -5.70
N LEU A 33 5.75 24.46 -5.79
CA LEU A 33 7.11 23.95 -5.58
C LEU A 33 7.64 24.13 -4.17
N LYS A 34 7.03 24.98 -3.36
CA LYS A 34 7.48 25.24 -1.98
C LYS A 34 6.36 24.97 -1.00
N TRP A 35 6.62 24.06 -0.07
CA TRP A 35 5.74 23.73 1.04
C TRP A 35 6.35 24.23 2.34
N THR A 36 5.58 24.98 3.12
CA THR A 36 6.00 25.51 4.42
C THR A 36 5.07 24.99 5.49
N PHE A 37 5.58 24.16 6.39
CA PHE A 37 4.83 23.60 7.52
C PHE A 37 5.14 24.38 8.78
N TYR A 38 4.09 24.80 9.50
CA TYR A 38 4.18 25.48 10.77
C TYR A 38 3.90 24.51 11.91
N LEU A 39 4.93 24.16 12.68
CA LEU A 39 4.80 23.19 13.76
C LEU A 39 4.01 23.78 14.94
N LYS A 40 3.30 22.91 15.64
CA LYS A 40 2.70 23.24 16.94
C LYS A 40 3.79 23.62 17.94
N LYS A 41 3.44 24.47 18.90
CA LYS A 41 4.38 24.90 19.94
C LYS A 41 4.58 23.80 20.99
N ASP A 42 5.73 23.84 21.65
CA ASP A 42 6.06 22.99 22.80
C ASP A 42 5.97 21.48 22.52
N LEU A 43 6.23 21.06 21.27
CA LEU A 43 6.33 19.65 20.92
C LEU A 43 7.47 18.99 21.67
N LYS A 44 7.24 17.72 22.10
CA LYS A 44 8.21 16.97 22.89
C LYS A 44 8.33 15.52 22.42
N TRP A 45 9.50 15.00 22.58
CA TRP A 45 9.76 13.59 22.54
C TRP A 45 9.23 12.89 23.80
N SER A 46 9.14 11.57 23.77
CA SER A 46 8.66 10.75 24.90
C SER A 46 9.54 10.85 26.15
N ASP A 47 10.82 11.20 25.99
CA ASP A 47 11.75 11.46 27.10
C ASP A 47 11.63 12.88 27.67
N GLY A 48 10.78 13.74 27.11
CA GLY A 48 10.55 15.13 27.52
C GLY A 48 11.46 16.16 26.86
N SER A 49 12.43 15.77 26.04
CA SER A 49 13.25 16.67 25.24
C SER A 49 12.41 17.38 24.18
N ALA A 50 12.82 18.58 23.73
CA ALA A 50 12.11 19.36 22.74
C ALA A 50 12.19 18.68 21.36
N LEU A 51 11.07 18.72 20.61
CA LEU A 51 10.99 18.36 19.20
C LEU A 51 10.80 19.63 18.38
N THR A 52 11.62 19.82 17.37
CA THR A 52 11.66 21.03 16.54
C THR A 52 11.67 20.70 15.06
N ALA A 53 11.57 21.73 14.21
CA ALA A 53 11.69 21.59 12.75
C ALA A 53 13.04 20.97 12.31
N LYS A 54 14.10 21.12 13.11
CA LYS A 54 15.42 20.52 12.85
C LYS A 54 15.38 19.00 12.91
N ASP A 55 14.51 18.42 13.75
CA ASP A 55 14.33 16.97 13.84
C ASP A 55 13.71 16.41 12.54
N PHE A 56 12.80 17.15 11.91
CA PHE A 56 12.26 16.80 10.59
C PHE A 56 13.33 16.91 9.49
N VAL A 57 14.15 17.98 9.50
CA VAL A 57 15.29 18.10 8.56
C VAL A 57 16.24 16.91 8.69
N TYR A 58 16.64 16.57 9.92
CA TYR A 58 17.48 15.42 10.18
C TYR A 58 16.85 14.11 9.66
N SER A 59 15.59 13.89 9.98
CA SER A 59 14.88 12.65 9.66
C SER A 59 14.72 12.45 8.16
N TRP A 60 14.33 13.49 7.42
CA TRP A 60 14.15 13.40 5.98
C TRP A 60 15.50 13.24 5.24
N LYS A 61 16.54 13.94 5.70
CA LYS A 61 17.92 13.73 5.22
C LYS A 61 18.40 12.30 5.50
N ARG A 62 18.04 11.73 6.65
CA ARG A 62 18.35 10.34 6.99
C ARG A 62 17.64 9.36 6.05
N VAL A 63 16.37 9.61 5.70
CA VAL A 63 15.63 8.76 4.73
C VAL A 63 16.31 8.80 3.35
N ALA A 64 16.75 9.98 2.90
CA ALA A 64 17.45 10.13 1.61
C ALA A 64 18.88 9.57 1.61
N ASN A 65 19.49 9.35 2.79
CA ASN A 65 20.85 8.87 2.91
C ASN A 65 20.99 7.41 2.44
N PRO A 66 21.83 7.10 1.43
CA PRO A 66 22.02 5.74 0.93
C PRO A 66 22.50 4.76 2.02
N ASP A 67 23.25 5.23 3.02
CA ASP A 67 23.69 4.40 4.15
C ASP A 67 22.52 3.91 5.03
N THR A 68 21.36 4.62 5.02
CA THR A 68 20.15 4.18 5.71
C THR A 68 19.44 3.06 4.95
N ALA A 69 19.66 2.98 3.64
CA ALA A 69 19.04 2.00 2.74
C ALA A 69 17.50 1.93 2.90
N ALA A 70 16.85 3.10 3.06
CA ALA A 70 15.41 3.19 3.26
C ALA A 70 14.67 2.76 1.97
N PRO A 71 13.87 1.67 1.98
CA PRO A 71 13.25 1.13 0.76
C PRO A 71 12.27 2.10 0.08
N TYR A 72 11.71 3.03 0.85
CA TYR A 72 10.72 4.02 0.39
C TYR A 72 11.31 5.40 0.09
N ALA A 73 12.63 5.58 0.15
CA ALA A 73 13.26 6.89 0.00
C ALA A 73 12.84 7.60 -1.29
N GLU A 74 12.95 6.93 -2.43
CA GLU A 74 12.56 7.46 -3.74
C GLU A 74 11.05 7.77 -3.81
N THR A 75 10.21 6.86 -3.34
CA THR A 75 8.74 7.02 -3.35
C THR A 75 8.28 8.27 -2.60
N VAL A 76 8.89 8.57 -1.45
CA VAL A 76 8.43 9.66 -0.57
C VAL A 76 9.23 10.96 -0.74
N LEU A 77 10.43 10.92 -1.30
CA LEU A 77 11.32 12.07 -1.44
C LEU A 77 11.79 12.33 -2.88
N GLY A 78 11.48 11.47 -3.86
CA GLY A 78 11.96 11.61 -5.24
C GLY A 78 11.56 12.92 -5.91
N MET A 79 10.41 13.51 -5.51
CA MET A 79 9.96 14.83 -5.95
C MET A 79 10.63 15.99 -5.20
N VAL A 80 11.36 15.74 -4.11
CA VAL A 80 12.06 16.79 -3.36
C VAL A 80 13.31 17.22 -4.12
N LYS A 81 13.49 18.50 -4.28
CA LYS A 81 14.65 19.09 -4.97
C LYS A 81 15.97 18.55 -4.39
N GLY A 82 16.89 18.15 -5.25
CA GLY A 82 18.19 17.61 -4.86
C GLY A 82 18.15 16.20 -4.27
N TYR A 83 17.06 15.45 -4.43
CA TYR A 83 16.95 14.07 -3.98
C TYR A 83 18.02 13.17 -4.62
N ASP A 84 18.22 13.25 -5.92
CA ASP A 84 19.20 12.40 -6.65
C ASP A 84 20.62 12.60 -6.12
N ASP A 85 21.00 13.86 -5.87
CA ASP A 85 22.30 14.19 -5.27
C ASP A 85 22.41 13.66 -3.83
N ALA A 86 21.33 13.76 -3.06
CA ALA A 86 21.27 13.25 -1.68
C ALA A 86 21.37 11.71 -1.65
N ALA A 87 20.66 11.01 -2.53
CA ALA A 87 20.70 9.57 -2.71
C ALA A 87 22.07 9.09 -3.23
N ALA A 88 22.81 9.96 -3.94
CA ALA A 88 24.22 9.71 -4.34
C ALA A 88 25.23 10.03 -3.22
N GLY A 89 24.80 10.45 -2.03
CA GLY A 89 25.62 10.71 -0.85
C GLY A 89 25.85 12.18 -0.50
N ASN A 90 25.42 13.14 -1.33
CA ASN A 90 25.44 14.57 -1.01
C ASN A 90 24.15 14.98 -0.27
N ILE A 91 23.99 14.50 0.97
CA ILE A 91 22.78 14.62 1.78
C ILE A 91 22.32 16.07 1.97
N ASP A 92 23.25 17.03 1.98
CA ASP A 92 22.95 18.44 2.15
C ASP A 92 22.30 19.09 0.92
N ALA A 93 22.28 18.41 -0.22
CA ALA A 93 21.58 18.86 -1.42
C ALA A 93 20.04 18.75 -1.29
N LEU A 94 19.53 17.89 -0.38
CA LEU A 94 18.09 17.71 -0.20
C LEU A 94 17.40 19.02 0.17
N GLY A 95 16.39 19.41 -0.59
CA GLY A 95 15.65 20.68 -0.48
C GLY A 95 14.77 20.80 0.76
N VAL A 96 15.31 20.51 1.94
CA VAL A 96 14.62 20.64 3.24
C VAL A 96 15.39 21.59 4.16
N SER A 97 14.68 22.45 4.89
CA SER A 97 15.28 23.42 5.81
C SER A 97 14.39 23.75 6.99
N ALA A 98 15.00 24.25 8.07
CA ALA A 98 14.33 24.76 9.25
C ALA A 98 14.85 26.17 9.54
N PRO A 99 14.21 27.24 9.04
CA PRO A 99 14.64 28.62 9.28
C PRO A 99 14.54 29.02 10.75
N ASP A 100 13.65 28.37 11.51
CA ASP A 100 13.52 28.48 12.96
C ASP A 100 13.06 27.12 13.55
N ASP A 101 12.84 27.05 14.86
CA ASP A 101 12.51 25.81 15.56
C ASP A 101 11.08 25.31 15.27
N THR A 102 10.21 26.15 14.68
CA THR A 102 8.80 25.83 14.42
C THR A 102 8.41 25.86 12.94
N THR A 103 9.35 26.21 12.06
CA THR A 103 9.07 26.30 10.61
C THR A 103 9.91 25.26 9.86
N PHE A 104 9.24 24.32 9.19
CA PHE A 104 9.86 23.32 8.30
C PHE A 104 9.49 23.62 6.86
N VAL A 105 10.49 23.73 5.99
CA VAL A 105 10.31 24.08 4.58
C VAL A 105 10.83 22.96 3.69
N VAL A 106 10.05 22.63 2.66
CA VAL A 106 10.41 21.68 1.61
C VAL A 106 10.32 22.36 0.25
N GLU A 107 11.36 22.23 -0.56
CA GLU A 107 11.37 22.62 -1.97
C GLU A 107 11.25 21.39 -2.84
N LEU A 108 10.31 21.38 -3.79
CA LEU A 108 10.09 20.31 -4.77
C LEU A 108 10.80 20.64 -6.09
N SER A 109 11.16 19.62 -6.85
CA SER A 109 11.68 19.73 -8.21
C SER A 109 10.58 19.91 -9.26
N HIS A 110 9.39 19.44 -8.96
CA HIS A 110 8.15 19.59 -9.76
C HIS A 110 6.93 19.58 -8.82
N PRO A 111 5.77 20.11 -9.23
CA PRO A 111 4.57 20.09 -8.40
C PRO A 111 4.16 18.66 -8.03
N CYS A 112 3.70 18.49 -6.78
CA CYS A 112 3.16 17.21 -6.31
C CYS A 112 1.84 17.46 -5.57
N VAL A 113 0.71 17.17 -6.22
CA VAL A 113 -0.64 17.47 -5.71
C VAL A 113 -1.06 16.60 -4.51
N TYR A 114 -0.34 15.52 -4.25
CA TYR A 114 -0.56 14.61 -3.14
C TYR A 114 0.55 14.68 -2.07
N PHE A 115 1.35 15.75 -2.07
CA PHE A 115 2.47 15.89 -1.13
C PHE A 115 2.03 15.97 0.33
N ASP A 116 0.85 16.50 0.61
CA ASP A 116 0.22 16.47 1.93
C ASP A 116 0.01 15.03 2.43
N LYS A 117 -0.39 14.10 1.56
CA LYS A 117 -0.55 12.68 1.87
C LYS A 117 0.79 12.03 2.19
N LEU A 118 1.86 12.40 1.47
CA LEU A 118 3.22 11.95 1.78
C LEU A 118 3.72 12.51 3.12
N ALA A 119 3.36 13.75 3.46
CA ALA A 119 3.70 14.37 4.75
C ALA A 119 3.01 13.67 5.96
N ALA A 120 1.99 12.85 5.70
CA ALA A 120 1.32 11.98 6.68
C ALA A 120 1.86 10.54 6.67
N PHE A 121 2.76 10.20 5.76
CA PHE A 121 3.24 8.83 5.60
C PHE A 121 4.34 8.49 6.62
N ALA A 122 4.23 7.32 7.23
CA ALA A 122 5.04 6.91 8.40
C ALA A 122 6.57 6.94 8.16
N THR A 123 7.04 6.75 6.92
CA THR A 123 8.48 6.85 6.58
C THR A 123 9.03 8.25 6.83
N LEU A 124 8.19 9.28 6.73
CA LEU A 124 8.55 10.69 6.96
C LEU A 124 8.33 11.15 8.40
N SER A 125 8.07 10.23 9.32
CA SER A 125 8.02 10.53 10.76
C SER A 125 9.36 11.08 11.25
N PRO A 126 9.35 12.01 12.23
CA PRO A 126 10.60 12.47 12.83
C PRO A 126 11.20 11.37 13.68
N VAL A 127 12.53 11.29 13.71
CA VAL A 127 13.30 10.38 14.56
C VAL A 127 14.30 11.19 15.41
N ASN A 128 14.51 10.76 16.65
CA ASN A 128 15.35 11.49 17.58
C ASN A 128 16.84 11.29 17.23
N GLN A 129 17.49 12.37 16.77
CA GLN A 129 18.89 12.35 16.35
C GLN A 129 19.82 11.85 17.47
N ALA A 130 19.66 12.34 18.69
CA ALA A 130 20.54 12.00 19.79
C ALA A 130 20.50 10.50 20.14
N THR A 131 19.33 9.88 20.07
CA THR A 131 19.21 8.44 20.33
C THR A 131 19.83 7.60 19.19
N ILE A 132 19.69 8.04 17.93
CA ILE A 132 20.29 7.35 16.78
C ILE A 132 21.81 7.46 16.81
N GLU A 133 22.37 8.63 17.05
CA GLU A 133 23.82 8.83 17.16
C GLU A 133 24.44 8.04 18.31
N LYS A 134 23.70 7.89 19.41
CA LYS A 134 24.16 7.12 20.58
C LYS A 134 24.12 5.60 20.35
N ASN A 135 23.09 5.08 19.67
CA ASN A 135 22.80 3.64 19.62
C ASN A 135 23.03 3.02 18.22
N GLY A 136 23.29 3.83 17.19
CA GLY A 136 23.39 3.35 15.81
C GLY A 136 22.11 2.60 15.38
N ASP A 137 22.25 1.52 14.64
CA ASP A 137 21.14 0.70 14.15
C ASP A 137 20.30 0.05 15.26
N ALA A 138 20.85 -0.03 16.48
CA ALA A 138 20.13 -0.58 17.63
C ALA A 138 19.12 0.40 18.27
N TRP A 139 18.98 1.63 17.79
CA TRP A 139 18.10 2.64 18.37
C TRP A 139 16.64 2.18 18.47
N ALA A 140 16.19 1.33 17.56
CA ALA A 140 14.80 0.84 17.45
C ALA A 140 14.63 -0.61 17.95
N THR A 141 15.58 -1.16 18.73
CA THR A 141 15.55 -2.57 19.18
C THR A 141 15.26 -2.75 20.67
N ALA A 142 15.22 -1.65 21.43
CA ALA A 142 14.95 -1.69 22.87
C ALA A 142 14.09 -0.49 23.30
N PRO A 143 13.20 -0.66 24.32
CA PRO A 143 12.34 0.41 24.81
C PRO A 143 13.07 1.70 25.19
N GLU A 144 14.24 1.57 25.80
CA GLU A 144 15.03 2.69 26.33
C GLU A 144 15.63 3.58 25.24
N SER A 145 15.82 3.02 24.05
CA SER A 145 16.36 3.74 22.88
C SER A 145 15.29 4.12 21.88
N TYR A 146 14.06 3.61 22.00
CA TYR A 146 12.95 3.90 21.11
C TYR A 146 12.26 5.21 21.50
N ILE A 147 12.97 6.34 21.38
CA ILE A 147 12.43 7.67 21.67
C ILE A 147 11.51 8.10 20.53
N CYS A 148 10.27 8.46 20.86
CA CYS A 148 9.20 8.72 19.90
C CYS A 148 8.38 9.97 20.26
N ASN A 149 7.52 10.43 19.37
CA ASN A 149 6.74 11.67 19.56
C ASN A 149 5.22 11.44 19.47
N GLY A 150 4.78 10.20 19.33
CA GLY A 150 3.36 9.85 19.15
C GLY A 150 2.59 9.65 20.45
N PRO A 151 1.31 9.22 20.33
CA PRO A 151 0.39 9.07 21.47
C PRO A 151 0.82 8.05 22.52
N PHE A 152 1.58 7.05 22.12
CA PHE A 152 2.08 6.00 23.00
C PHE A 152 3.59 5.82 22.82
N TYR A 153 4.27 5.30 23.86
CA TYR A 153 5.66 4.90 23.82
C TYR A 153 5.83 3.45 24.24
N ILE A 154 6.86 2.76 23.75
CA ILE A 154 7.16 1.40 24.14
C ILE A 154 7.71 1.40 25.58
N SER A 155 7.02 0.74 26.48
CA SER A 155 7.46 0.57 27.88
C SER A 155 8.12 -0.78 28.13
N GLU A 156 7.72 -1.83 27.38
CA GLU A 156 8.27 -3.16 27.47
C GLU A 156 8.27 -3.81 26.09
N TRP A 157 9.31 -4.58 25.80
CA TRP A 157 9.41 -5.38 24.59
C TRP A 157 9.97 -6.75 24.95
N VAL A 158 9.11 -7.77 24.93
CA VAL A 158 9.48 -9.16 25.16
C VAL A 158 9.46 -9.88 23.82
N PRO A 159 10.64 -10.18 23.23
CA PRO A 159 10.72 -10.83 21.92
C PRO A 159 9.87 -12.11 21.86
N SER A 160 9.19 -12.31 20.72
CA SER A 160 8.30 -13.46 20.45
C SER A 160 7.14 -13.62 21.44
N SER A 161 6.84 -12.61 22.25
CA SER A 161 5.74 -12.65 23.23
C SER A 161 4.83 -11.44 23.09
N TYR A 162 5.29 -10.23 23.46
CA TYR A 162 4.48 -9.02 23.36
C TYR A 162 5.31 -7.73 23.32
N ILE A 163 4.66 -6.64 22.88
CA ILE A 163 5.12 -5.27 23.06
C ILE A 163 4.06 -4.52 23.85
N LEU A 164 4.46 -3.86 24.94
CA LEU A 164 3.58 -3.03 25.75
C LEU A 164 3.84 -1.55 25.47
N PHE A 165 2.84 -0.91 24.91
CA PHE A 165 2.80 0.54 24.76
C PHE A 165 2.07 1.16 25.95
N LYS A 166 2.58 2.29 26.45
CA LYS A 166 1.92 3.13 27.45
C LYS A 166 1.64 4.51 26.90
N LYS A 167 0.59 5.15 27.43
CA LYS A 167 0.23 6.52 27.12
C LYS A 167 1.43 7.45 27.30
N ASN A 168 1.77 8.24 26.28
CA ASN A 168 2.88 9.17 26.31
C ASN A 168 2.48 10.46 27.06
N PRO A 169 3.06 10.74 28.25
CA PRO A 169 2.71 11.91 29.04
C PRO A 169 3.16 13.23 28.40
N ASN A 170 4.04 13.15 27.41
CA ASN A 170 4.60 14.29 26.69
C ASN A 170 3.94 14.51 25.33
N TYR A 171 2.98 13.65 24.94
CA TYR A 171 2.26 13.82 23.67
C TYR A 171 1.45 15.09 23.65
N ARG A 172 1.43 15.78 22.51
CA ARG A 172 0.76 17.08 22.33
C ARG A 172 -0.73 17.07 22.71
N ASP A 173 -1.43 15.98 22.38
CA ASP A 173 -2.87 15.81 22.61
C ASP A 173 -3.15 14.72 23.67
N LYS A 174 -2.25 14.57 24.65
CA LYS A 174 -2.32 13.52 25.69
C LYS A 174 -3.68 13.43 26.39
N ASP A 175 -4.36 14.57 26.57
CA ASP A 175 -5.64 14.62 27.29
C ASP A 175 -6.78 13.98 26.50
N SER A 176 -6.64 13.81 25.18
CA SER A 176 -7.56 13.09 24.32
C SER A 176 -7.39 11.57 24.37
N ILE A 177 -6.24 11.09 24.85
CA ILE A 177 -5.92 9.65 24.91
C ILE A 177 -6.60 9.04 26.15
N LYS A 178 -7.50 8.09 25.93
CA LYS A 178 -8.26 7.41 26.99
C LYS A 178 -7.57 6.14 27.48
N LEU A 179 -6.96 5.38 26.56
CA LEU A 179 -6.26 4.16 26.91
C LEU A 179 -4.97 4.45 27.70
N ASP A 180 -4.76 3.77 28.82
CA ASP A 180 -3.52 3.82 29.57
C ASP A 180 -2.40 3.04 28.89
N SER A 181 -2.77 1.94 28.19
CA SER A 181 -1.82 1.06 27.52
C SER A 181 -2.46 0.24 26.38
N ILE A 182 -1.61 -0.20 25.45
CA ILE A 182 -1.92 -1.17 24.39
C ILE A 182 -0.89 -2.29 24.48
N LYS A 183 -1.35 -3.53 24.62
CA LYS A 183 -0.49 -4.72 24.59
C LYS A 183 -0.67 -5.42 23.26
N LEU A 184 0.38 -5.42 22.44
CA LEU A 184 0.44 -6.20 21.19
C LEU A 184 1.00 -7.58 21.49
N LEU A 185 0.19 -8.63 21.32
CA LEU A 185 0.63 -10.01 21.40
C LEU A 185 1.29 -10.41 20.08
N LEU A 186 2.50 -10.96 20.15
CA LEU A 186 3.26 -11.39 18.97
C LEU A 186 2.95 -12.87 18.69
N MET A 187 1.88 -13.12 17.95
CA MET A 187 1.41 -14.46 17.59
C MET A 187 1.55 -14.66 16.08
N GLU A 188 2.21 -15.73 15.67
CA GLU A 188 2.38 -16.08 14.24
C GLU A 188 1.29 -17.04 13.74
N ASP A 189 0.71 -17.88 14.64
CA ASP A 189 -0.36 -18.82 14.27
C ASP A 189 -1.73 -18.16 14.39
N PRO A 190 -2.49 -18.01 13.29
CA PRO A 190 -3.84 -17.45 13.30
C PRO A 190 -4.80 -18.23 14.21
N ASN A 191 -4.63 -19.56 14.37
CA ASN A 191 -5.48 -20.36 15.26
C ASN A 191 -5.21 -20.04 16.73
N ALA A 192 -3.94 -19.78 17.10
CA ALA A 192 -3.61 -19.34 18.45
C ALA A 192 -4.17 -17.94 18.72
N ALA A 193 -4.08 -17.01 17.75
CA ALA A 193 -4.68 -15.69 17.85
C ALA A 193 -6.20 -15.76 17.99
N TYR A 194 -6.88 -16.62 17.22
CA TYR A 194 -8.31 -16.82 17.33
C TYR A 194 -8.72 -17.40 18.69
N ALA A 195 -7.97 -18.38 19.21
CA ALA A 195 -8.23 -18.91 20.56
C ALA A 195 -8.04 -17.83 21.65
N ALA A 196 -7.04 -16.96 21.54
CA ALA A 196 -6.85 -15.83 22.46
C ALA A 196 -8.01 -14.84 22.38
N TYR A 197 -8.57 -14.59 21.20
CA TYR A 197 -9.78 -13.78 21.03
C TYR A 197 -10.99 -14.43 21.68
N GLN A 198 -11.23 -15.72 21.43
CA GLN A 198 -12.36 -16.46 22.02
C GLN A 198 -12.34 -16.51 23.55
N THR A 199 -11.16 -16.53 24.16
CA THR A 199 -10.99 -16.52 25.64
C THR A 199 -11.02 -15.11 26.23
N GLY A 200 -10.99 -14.06 25.40
CA GLY A 200 -10.92 -12.67 25.83
C GLY A 200 -9.52 -12.21 26.25
N GLU A 201 -8.47 -13.00 26.01
CA GLU A 201 -7.08 -12.60 26.18
C GLU A 201 -6.69 -11.51 25.17
N ALA A 202 -7.14 -11.65 23.92
CA ALA A 202 -7.07 -10.63 22.90
C ALA A 202 -8.46 -10.02 22.64
N LEU A 203 -8.57 -8.70 22.63
CA LEU A 203 -9.81 -7.99 22.29
C LEU A 203 -9.94 -7.72 20.80
N MET A 204 -8.87 -7.92 20.05
CA MET A 204 -8.83 -7.76 18.61
C MET A 204 -7.78 -8.69 18.02
N ILE A 205 -8.09 -9.28 16.87
CA ILE A 205 -7.12 -10.02 16.05
C ILE A 205 -7.29 -9.62 14.57
N LYS A 206 -6.16 -9.49 13.88
CA LYS A 206 -6.13 -9.16 12.46
C LYS A 206 -6.02 -10.44 11.60
N ASP A 207 -5.28 -11.45 12.03
CA ASP A 207 -5.07 -12.68 11.28
C ASP A 207 -6.12 -13.73 11.69
N VAL A 208 -7.28 -13.71 11.00
CA VAL A 208 -8.38 -14.66 11.25
C VAL A 208 -8.15 -15.92 10.42
N PRO A 209 -8.23 -17.14 11.02
CA PRO A 209 -8.11 -18.37 10.26
C PRO A 209 -9.15 -18.45 9.14
N THR A 210 -8.71 -18.68 7.89
CA THR A 210 -9.62 -18.69 6.74
C THR A 210 -10.70 -19.80 6.83
N ALA A 211 -10.41 -20.90 7.54
CA ALA A 211 -11.38 -21.96 7.81
C ALA A 211 -12.57 -21.50 8.67
N GLU A 212 -12.38 -20.47 9.49
CA GLU A 212 -13.41 -19.94 10.39
C GLU A 212 -14.32 -18.89 9.73
N ILE A 213 -13.87 -18.25 8.65
CA ILE A 213 -14.59 -17.16 7.97
C ILE A 213 -16.05 -17.50 7.66
N PRO A 214 -16.41 -18.69 7.13
CA PRO A 214 -17.82 -19.01 6.87
C PRO A 214 -18.70 -18.99 8.12
N SER A 215 -18.13 -19.33 9.28
CA SER A 215 -18.83 -19.33 10.57
C SER A 215 -18.94 -17.93 11.20
N LEU A 216 -18.11 -16.98 10.73
CA LEU A 216 -18.01 -15.60 11.23
C LEU A 216 -18.85 -14.63 10.40
N GLN A 217 -19.19 -14.97 9.18
CA GLN A 217 -20.00 -14.14 8.29
C GLN A 217 -21.28 -13.67 9.00
N GLY A 218 -21.51 -12.35 9.01
CA GLY A 218 -22.69 -11.72 9.62
C GLY A 218 -22.67 -11.61 11.15
N LYS A 219 -21.57 -11.94 11.83
CA LYS A 219 -21.40 -11.65 13.25
C LYS A 219 -21.03 -10.18 13.46
N ASP A 220 -21.51 -9.59 14.55
CA ASP A 220 -21.32 -8.16 14.87
C ASP A 220 -19.86 -7.81 15.23
N ASP A 221 -19.03 -8.79 15.54
CA ASP A 221 -17.62 -8.64 15.90
C ASP A 221 -16.65 -9.04 14.77
N PHE A 222 -17.18 -9.47 13.61
CA PHE A 222 -16.40 -9.78 12.41
C PHE A 222 -16.58 -8.69 11.37
N PHE A 223 -15.49 -8.06 10.99
CA PHE A 223 -15.46 -6.93 10.06
C PHE A 223 -14.77 -7.32 8.78
N ILE A 224 -15.25 -6.81 7.66
CA ILE A 224 -14.59 -6.83 6.34
C ILE A 224 -14.65 -5.40 5.82
N GLU A 225 -13.49 -4.76 5.72
CA GLU A 225 -13.37 -3.35 5.32
C GLU A 225 -12.47 -3.20 4.08
N PRO A 226 -12.83 -2.30 3.14
CA PRO A 226 -12.02 -2.09 1.94
C PRO A 226 -10.60 -1.65 2.26
N LEU A 227 -9.63 -2.24 1.55
CA LEU A 227 -8.28 -1.72 1.41
C LEU A 227 -8.11 -1.07 0.04
N LEU A 228 -7.34 0.01 -0.03
CA LEU A 228 -6.87 0.54 -1.30
C LEU A 228 -5.79 -0.41 -1.83
N GLY A 229 -6.20 -1.34 -2.67
CA GLY A 229 -5.26 -2.29 -3.23
C GLY A 229 -5.90 -3.33 -4.12
N THR A 230 -5.08 -3.87 -5.00
CA THR A 230 -5.50 -4.84 -6.01
C THR A 230 -4.61 -6.08 -5.97
N TYR A 231 -5.24 -7.24 -5.89
CA TYR A 231 -4.62 -8.53 -6.19
C TYR A 231 -4.67 -8.72 -7.68
N TYR A 232 -3.52 -8.93 -8.31
CA TYR A 232 -3.40 -9.08 -9.75
C TYR A 232 -2.40 -10.19 -10.11
N LEU A 233 -2.33 -10.51 -11.40
CA LEU A 233 -1.35 -11.42 -11.96
C LEU A 233 -0.41 -10.65 -12.87
N ASP A 234 0.88 -10.91 -12.71
CA ASP A 234 1.92 -10.51 -13.65
C ASP A 234 2.12 -11.62 -14.69
N LEU A 235 2.10 -11.22 -15.93
CA LEU A 235 2.69 -11.97 -17.04
C LEU A 235 3.97 -11.24 -17.43
N ASN A 236 5.08 -11.92 -17.53
CA ASN A 236 6.32 -11.30 -17.99
C ASN A 236 6.19 -10.91 -19.48
N ASN A 237 5.86 -9.64 -19.74
CA ASN A 237 5.54 -9.13 -21.08
C ASN A 237 6.72 -9.23 -22.07
N THR A 238 7.94 -9.48 -21.59
CA THR A 238 9.13 -9.66 -22.45
C THR A 238 9.22 -11.06 -23.05
N LEU A 239 8.47 -12.01 -22.54
CA LEU A 239 8.51 -13.39 -23.03
C LEU A 239 7.66 -13.55 -24.31
N PRO A 240 8.12 -14.32 -25.30
CA PRO A 240 7.45 -14.46 -26.59
C PRO A 240 5.98 -14.84 -26.49
N GLN A 241 5.64 -15.76 -25.58
CA GLN A 241 4.24 -16.23 -25.37
C GLN A 241 3.31 -15.15 -24.78
N PHE A 242 3.87 -14.11 -24.15
CA PHE A 242 3.10 -13.02 -23.56
C PHE A 242 3.32 -11.67 -24.24
N SER A 243 4.07 -11.63 -25.35
CA SER A 243 4.34 -10.39 -26.08
C SER A 243 3.10 -9.82 -26.81
N ASP A 244 2.19 -10.71 -27.24
CA ASP A 244 0.93 -10.30 -27.91
C ASP A 244 -0.13 -9.91 -26.85
N PRO A 245 -0.65 -8.66 -26.85
CA PRO A 245 -1.74 -8.24 -25.98
C PRO A 245 -2.99 -9.11 -26.06
N LYS A 246 -3.27 -9.71 -27.21
CA LYS A 246 -4.43 -10.60 -27.39
C LYS A 246 -4.32 -11.85 -26.52
N VAL A 247 -3.12 -12.42 -26.39
CA VAL A 247 -2.87 -13.55 -25.49
C VAL A 247 -3.10 -13.15 -24.05
N ARG A 248 -2.54 -12.02 -23.62
CA ARG A 248 -2.69 -11.52 -22.25
C ARG A 248 -4.15 -11.23 -21.91
N MET A 249 -4.88 -10.60 -22.84
CA MET A 249 -6.31 -10.32 -22.70
C MET A 249 -7.13 -11.64 -22.64
N ALA A 250 -6.79 -12.63 -23.45
CA ALA A 250 -7.46 -13.94 -23.41
C ALA A 250 -7.30 -14.60 -22.06
N LEU A 251 -6.08 -14.62 -21.51
CA LEU A 251 -5.80 -15.15 -20.16
C LEU A 251 -6.57 -14.36 -19.07
N SER A 252 -6.69 -13.06 -19.21
CA SER A 252 -7.44 -12.21 -18.29
C SER A 252 -8.94 -12.49 -18.32
N LEU A 253 -9.54 -12.57 -19.52
CA LEU A 253 -10.99 -12.77 -19.69
C LEU A 253 -11.47 -14.18 -19.31
N ALA A 254 -10.56 -15.17 -19.28
CA ALA A 254 -10.87 -16.53 -18.83
C ALA A 254 -10.98 -16.67 -17.29
N ILE A 255 -10.81 -15.58 -16.54
CA ILE A 255 -10.91 -15.59 -15.07
C ILE A 255 -12.30 -15.13 -14.65
N ASP A 256 -13.07 -15.99 -13.99
CA ASP A 256 -14.31 -15.64 -13.29
C ASP A 256 -13.97 -14.94 -11.96
N ARG A 257 -13.95 -13.62 -11.98
CA ARG A 257 -13.58 -12.79 -10.84
C ARG A 257 -14.60 -12.88 -9.70
N ASN A 258 -15.88 -13.06 -10.04
CA ASN A 258 -16.95 -13.26 -9.05
C ASN A 258 -16.77 -14.58 -8.32
N TYR A 259 -16.42 -15.64 -9.03
CA TYR A 259 -16.13 -16.95 -8.41
C TYR A 259 -14.86 -16.88 -7.55
N VAL A 260 -13.81 -16.22 -8.02
CA VAL A 260 -12.56 -16.05 -7.25
C VAL A 260 -12.84 -15.29 -5.96
N ALA A 261 -13.44 -14.10 -6.02
CA ALA A 261 -13.66 -13.26 -4.84
C ALA A 261 -14.74 -13.85 -3.92
N GLY A 262 -15.89 -14.25 -4.48
CA GLY A 262 -17.04 -14.71 -3.69
C GLY A 262 -16.90 -16.11 -3.13
N THR A 263 -16.32 -17.04 -3.90
CA THR A 263 -16.24 -18.45 -3.52
C THR A 263 -14.86 -18.82 -2.97
N LEU A 264 -13.80 -18.59 -3.75
CA LEU A 264 -12.46 -19.02 -3.34
C LEU A 264 -11.91 -18.19 -2.21
N MET A 265 -12.12 -16.86 -2.25
CA MET A 265 -11.73 -15.92 -1.20
C MET A 265 -12.86 -15.69 -0.20
N GLN A 266 -13.93 -16.49 -0.25
CA GLN A 266 -15.02 -16.55 0.73
C GLN A 266 -15.72 -15.19 0.98
N GLY A 267 -15.78 -14.30 -0.02
CA GLY A 267 -16.39 -12.99 0.07
C GLY A 267 -15.58 -11.99 0.91
N THR A 268 -14.34 -12.32 1.27
CA THR A 268 -13.45 -11.38 1.97
C THR A 268 -12.79 -10.38 1.02
N TYR A 269 -12.80 -10.65 -0.30
CA TYR A 269 -12.30 -9.75 -1.33
C TYR A 269 -13.43 -9.41 -2.30
N SER A 270 -13.24 -8.38 -3.12
CA SER A 270 -14.21 -7.95 -4.13
C SER A 270 -13.66 -8.18 -5.55
N PRO A 271 -14.48 -8.53 -6.55
CA PRO A 271 -13.99 -8.73 -7.92
C PRO A 271 -13.41 -7.44 -8.51
N ALA A 272 -12.27 -7.51 -9.21
CA ALA A 272 -11.58 -6.35 -9.76
C ALA A 272 -11.76 -6.25 -11.29
N PRO A 273 -12.67 -5.39 -11.79
CA PRO A 273 -12.82 -5.11 -13.22
C PRO A 273 -11.77 -4.14 -13.77
N ASN A 274 -11.13 -3.35 -12.91
CA ASN A 274 -10.19 -2.27 -13.20
C ASN A 274 -8.86 -2.54 -12.48
N PHE A 275 -7.78 -1.87 -12.88
CA PHE A 275 -6.50 -1.97 -12.18
C PHE A 275 -6.47 -1.04 -10.95
N VAL A 276 -6.90 0.21 -11.09
CA VAL A 276 -7.10 1.13 -9.96
C VAL A 276 -8.41 0.78 -9.28
N GLY A 277 -8.36 0.48 -7.98
CA GLY A 277 -9.47 -0.05 -7.20
C GLY A 277 -10.47 1.00 -6.70
N THR A 278 -11.43 0.50 -5.93
CA THR A 278 -12.45 1.33 -5.26
C THR A 278 -11.84 2.24 -4.20
N ALA A 279 -12.53 3.35 -3.90
CA ALA A 279 -12.15 4.35 -2.89
C ALA A 279 -10.85 5.12 -3.17
N VAL A 280 -10.25 4.96 -4.36
CA VAL A 280 -9.17 5.84 -4.82
C VAL A 280 -9.80 7.17 -5.25
N ALA A 281 -9.30 8.27 -4.68
CA ALA A 281 -9.86 9.60 -4.95
C ALA A 281 -9.51 10.08 -6.37
N ASP A 282 -10.50 10.66 -7.05
CA ASP A 282 -10.31 11.45 -8.25
C ASP A 282 -10.18 12.95 -7.92
N TRP A 283 -9.91 13.77 -8.93
CA TRP A 283 -9.66 15.22 -8.82
C TRP A 283 -10.81 16.00 -8.16
N ASP A 284 -12.05 15.52 -8.24
CA ASP A 284 -13.25 16.17 -7.69
C ASP A 284 -13.78 15.52 -6.40
N GLY A 285 -13.02 14.58 -5.84
CA GLY A 285 -13.38 13.82 -4.64
C GLY A 285 -14.31 12.62 -4.90
N SER A 286 -14.69 12.35 -6.15
CA SER A 286 -15.35 11.10 -6.54
C SER A 286 -14.35 9.93 -6.55
N ASN A 287 -14.82 8.70 -6.82
CA ASN A 287 -13.90 7.59 -7.05
C ASN A 287 -13.29 7.68 -8.44
N PHE A 288 -12.01 7.45 -8.56
CA PHE A 288 -11.28 7.37 -9.83
C PHE A 288 -11.91 6.34 -10.79
N MET A 289 -12.25 5.17 -10.27
CA MET A 289 -12.85 4.09 -11.05
C MET A 289 -14.20 4.48 -11.69
N ASP A 290 -14.98 5.38 -11.06
CA ASP A 290 -16.29 5.78 -11.55
C ASP A 290 -16.20 6.67 -12.82
N ASN A 291 -15.05 7.29 -13.04
CA ASN A 291 -14.76 8.14 -14.20
C ASN A 291 -13.90 7.44 -15.26
N ALA A 292 -13.19 6.37 -14.91
CA ALA A 292 -12.34 5.59 -15.81
C ALA A 292 -13.19 4.94 -16.93
N ASN A 293 -12.61 4.79 -18.13
CA ASN A 293 -13.25 4.15 -19.29
C ASN A 293 -14.67 4.70 -19.59
N GLY A 294 -14.87 6.01 -19.36
CA GLY A 294 -16.18 6.64 -19.52
C GLY A 294 -17.24 6.11 -18.53
N GLY A 295 -16.85 5.74 -17.32
CA GLY A 295 -17.72 5.23 -16.25
C GLY A 295 -18.14 3.78 -16.44
N LYS A 296 -17.39 2.99 -17.20
CA LYS A 296 -17.66 1.56 -17.42
C LYS A 296 -16.49 0.71 -16.94
N PRO A 297 -16.75 -0.49 -16.39
CA PRO A 297 -15.67 -1.41 -16.11
C PRO A 297 -14.93 -1.84 -17.38
N TYR A 298 -13.61 -2.06 -17.30
CA TYR A 298 -12.84 -2.61 -18.42
C TYR A 298 -13.19 -4.09 -18.67
N ILE A 299 -13.58 -4.82 -17.64
CA ILE A 299 -14.02 -6.21 -17.70
C ILE A 299 -15.40 -6.30 -17.08
N ASP A 300 -16.39 -6.77 -17.84
CA ASP A 300 -17.71 -7.06 -17.29
C ASP A 300 -17.64 -8.34 -16.44
N VAL A 301 -17.50 -8.20 -15.14
CA VAL A 301 -17.40 -9.34 -14.22
C VAL A 301 -18.67 -10.16 -14.10
N ASN A 302 -19.81 -9.64 -14.62
CA ASN A 302 -21.11 -10.31 -14.59
C ASN A 302 -21.41 -11.11 -15.86
N ASP A 303 -20.58 -10.99 -16.91
CA ASP A 303 -20.71 -11.74 -18.18
C ASP A 303 -19.51 -12.68 -18.40
N PHE A 304 -19.32 -13.63 -17.47
CA PHE A 304 -18.20 -14.55 -17.60
C PHE A 304 -18.26 -15.43 -18.84
N GLU A 305 -19.45 -15.90 -19.26
CA GLU A 305 -19.60 -16.73 -20.48
C GLU A 305 -19.20 -15.96 -21.74
N GLY A 306 -19.65 -14.68 -21.87
CA GLY A 306 -19.24 -13.80 -22.97
C GLY A 306 -17.74 -13.50 -22.95
N ASN A 307 -17.16 -13.26 -21.77
CA ASN A 307 -15.74 -13.05 -21.59
C ASN A 307 -14.93 -14.29 -22.00
N LEU A 308 -15.34 -15.48 -21.61
CA LEU A 308 -14.65 -16.74 -21.95
C LEU A 308 -14.72 -17.01 -23.48
N GLN A 309 -15.86 -16.72 -24.11
CA GLN A 309 -15.95 -16.84 -25.57
C GLN A 309 -14.99 -15.87 -26.28
N LYS A 310 -14.98 -14.60 -25.85
CA LYS A 310 -14.04 -13.60 -26.37
C LYS A 310 -12.58 -13.98 -26.12
N ALA A 311 -12.28 -14.60 -24.98
CA ALA A 311 -10.95 -15.13 -24.69
C ALA A 311 -10.50 -16.19 -25.71
N LYS A 312 -11.39 -17.14 -26.05
CA LYS A 312 -11.12 -18.16 -27.06
C LYS A 312 -10.89 -17.57 -28.45
N ASP A 313 -11.70 -16.57 -28.83
CA ASP A 313 -11.57 -15.88 -30.11
C ASP A 313 -10.23 -15.13 -30.20
N LEU A 314 -9.86 -14.37 -29.18
CA LEU A 314 -8.58 -13.62 -29.11
C LEU A 314 -7.36 -14.55 -29.15
N LEU A 315 -7.43 -15.69 -28.46
CA LEU A 315 -6.35 -16.68 -28.46
C LEU A 315 -6.19 -17.32 -29.85
N ALA A 316 -7.32 -17.60 -30.52
CA ALA A 316 -7.30 -18.11 -31.90
C ALA A 316 -6.74 -17.05 -32.90
N GLU A 317 -7.11 -15.77 -32.76
CA GLU A 317 -6.55 -14.67 -33.53
C GLU A 317 -5.05 -14.49 -33.33
N ALA A 318 -4.55 -14.78 -32.09
CA ALA A 318 -3.13 -14.76 -31.76
C ALA A 318 -2.36 -16.00 -32.31
N GLY A 319 -3.04 -16.91 -33.01
CA GLY A 319 -2.43 -18.10 -33.63
C GLY A 319 -2.46 -19.37 -32.81
N TYR A 320 -3.22 -19.40 -31.71
CA TYR A 320 -3.33 -20.55 -30.80
C TYR A 320 -4.79 -21.04 -30.65
N PRO A 321 -5.47 -21.46 -31.75
CA PRO A 321 -6.86 -21.94 -31.68
C PRO A 321 -6.95 -23.11 -30.71
N ASN A 322 -7.85 -23.06 -29.73
CA ASN A 322 -7.99 -24.04 -28.65
C ASN A 322 -6.68 -24.35 -27.89
N GLY A 323 -5.75 -23.37 -27.82
CA GLY A 323 -4.45 -23.53 -27.15
C GLY A 323 -3.43 -24.37 -27.91
N GLU A 324 -3.72 -24.78 -29.16
CA GLU A 324 -2.80 -25.59 -29.95
C GLU A 324 -1.45 -24.90 -30.16
N GLY A 325 -0.37 -25.56 -29.72
CA GLY A 325 0.99 -25.04 -29.81
C GLY A 325 1.38 -24.00 -28.75
N PHE A 326 0.46 -23.63 -27.84
CA PHE A 326 0.81 -22.74 -26.74
C PHE A 326 1.69 -23.48 -25.72
N PRO A 327 2.80 -22.85 -25.24
CA PRO A 327 3.65 -23.51 -24.24
C PRO A 327 2.96 -23.62 -22.88
N THR A 328 3.40 -24.60 -22.07
CA THR A 328 2.98 -24.67 -20.66
C THR A 328 3.44 -23.41 -19.93
N ILE A 329 2.54 -22.77 -19.18
CA ILE A 329 2.82 -21.59 -18.37
C ILE A 329 3.33 -22.04 -16.99
N LYS A 330 4.48 -21.52 -16.57
CA LYS A 330 4.94 -21.64 -15.20
C LYS A 330 4.36 -20.49 -14.38
N TYR A 331 3.48 -20.79 -13.39
CA TYR A 331 2.85 -19.81 -12.51
C TYR A 331 3.41 -19.89 -11.10
N SER A 332 4.10 -18.84 -10.68
CA SER A 332 4.79 -18.76 -9.39
C SER A 332 3.96 -18.05 -8.34
N ILE A 333 3.86 -18.66 -7.15
CA ILE A 333 3.19 -18.10 -5.98
C ILE A 333 4.09 -18.23 -4.74
N ASN A 334 3.86 -17.40 -3.71
CA ASN A 334 4.34 -17.71 -2.36
C ASN A 334 3.27 -18.47 -1.57
N ASP A 335 3.69 -19.13 -0.49
CA ASP A 335 2.80 -19.92 0.36
C ASP A 335 2.15 -19.02 1.42
N ALA A 336 1.04 -18.36 1.06
CA ALA A 336 0.26 -17.53 1.98
C ALA A 336 -1.19 -17.41 1.50
N GLY A 337 -2.11 -17.22 2.45
CA GLY A 337 -3.51 -16.89 2.20
C GLY A 337 -4.18 -17.77 1.14
N TYR A 338 -4.86 -17.12 0.20
CA TYR A 338 -5.64 -17.79 -0.86
C TYR A 338 -4.83 -18.17 -2.11
N HIS A 339 -3.50 -17.92 -2.15
CA HIS A 339 -2.71 -18.07 -3.37
C HIS A 339 -2.77 -19.47 -3.98
N LYS A 340 -2.73 -20.53 -3.15
CA LYS A 340 -2.81 -21.92 -3.62
C LYS A 340 -4.15 -22.24 -4.29
N VAL A 341 -5.26 -21.84 -3.67
CA VAL A 341 -6.59 -22.12 -4.23
C VAL A 341 -6.85 -21.34 -5.51
N VAL A 342 -6.37 -20.10 -5.58
CA VAL A 342 -6.41 -19.27 -6.80
C VAL A 342 -5.54 -19.91 -7.90
N ALA A 343 -4.33 -20.37 -7.59
CA ALA A 343 -3.47 -21.04 -8.56
C ALA A 343 -4.11 -22.31 -9.13
N GLN A 344 -4.72 -23.14 -8.27
CA GLN A 344 -5.47 -24.33 -8.72
C GLN A 344 -6.67 -23.97 -9.60
N TYR A 345 -7.35 -22.88 -9.28
CA TYR A 345 -8.42 -22.36 -10.13
C TYR A 345 -7.88 -21.90 -11.49
N LEU A 346 -6.79 -21.15 -11.54
CA LEU A 346 -6.18 -20.72 -12.80
C LEU A 346 -5.77 -21.88 -13.70
N GLN A 347 -5.29 -22.99 -13.12
CA GLN A 347 -5.04 -24.23 -13.89
C GLN A 347 -6.30 -24.71 -14.59
N GLN A 348 -7.47 -24.65 -13.94
CA GLN A 348 -8.74 -25.05 -14.55
C GLN A 348 -9.27 -24.01 -15.55
N ALA A 349 -9.22 -22.73 -15.18
CA ALA A 349 -9.71 -21.63 -16.02
C ALA A 349 -8.96 -21.55 -17.36
N TRP A 350 -7.63 -21.62 -17.34
CA TRP A 350 -6.84 -21.56 -18.56
C TRP A 350 -6.82 -22.89 -19.35
N LYS A 351 -7.18 -24.00 -18.70
CA LYS A 351 -7.44 -25.27 -19.41
C LYS A 351 -8.65 -25.19 -20.32
N GLU A 352 -9.66 -24.35 -20.03
CA GLU A 352 -10.79 -24.04 -20.92
C GLU A 352 -10.35 -23.37 -22.23
N LEU A 353 -9.16 -22.76 -22.24
CA LEU A 353 -8.48 -22.24 -23.41
C LEU A 353 -7.53 -23.26 -24.09
N GLY A 354 -7.41 -24.47 -23.53
CA GLY A 354 -6.44 -25.49 -23.96
C GLY A 354 -5.01 -25.28 -23.46
N ILE A 355 -4.81 -24.37 -22.49
CA ILE A 355 -3.48 -24.01 -21.96
C ILE A 355 -3.19 -24.80 -20.68
N THR A 356 -1.98 -25.34 -20.57
CA THR A 356 -1.49 -26.04 -19.38
C THR A 356 -0.73 -25.09 -18.48
N VAL A 357 -0.91 -25.21 -17.15
CA VAL A 357 -0.24 -24.40 -16.14
C VAL A 357 0.45 -25.28 -15.10
N ASP A 358 1.73 -25.05 -14.90
CA ASP A 358 2.52 -25.64 -13.83
C ASP A 358 2.70 -24.63 -12.69
N VAL A 359 2.21 -25.00 -11.50
CA VAL A 359 2.29 -24.11 -10.32
C VAL A 359 3.57 -24.37 -9.55
N GLU A 360 4.31 -23.30 -9.27
CA GLU A 360 5.51 -23.31 -8.45
C GLU A 360 5.26 -22.50 -7.16
N VAL A 361 5.62 -23.07 -6.01
CA VAL A 361 5.58 -22.38 -4.72
C VAL A 361 6.99 -21.95 -4.35
N VAL A 362 7.19 -20.64 -4.19
CA VAL A 362 8.49 -20.00 -3.88
C VAL A 362 8.41 -19.37 -2.49
N GLU A 363 9.46 -19.54 -1.71
CA GLU A 363 9.58 -18.89 -0.40
C GLU A 363 9.63 -17.35 -0.56
N TRP A 364 8.99 -16.58 0.35
CA TRP A 364 8.78 -15.14 0.21
C TRP A 364 10.06 -14.32 0.01
N ALA A 365 11.12 -14.62 0.75
CA ALA A 365 12.38 -13.89 0.64
C ALA A 365 13.06 -14.06 -0.74
N SER A 366 12.77 -15.18 -1.42
CA SER A 366 13.23 -15.45 -2.79
C SER A 366 12.24 -14.97 -3.85
N PHE A 367 10.94 -14.97 -3.54
CA PHE A 367 9.87 -14.65 -4.47
C PHE A 367 9.93 -13.19 -4.96
N THR A 368 10.13 -12.24 -4.06
CA THR A 368 10.19 -10.82 -4.41
C THR A 368 11.40 -10.46 -5.28
N PRO A 369 12.65 -10.86 -4.94
CA PRO A 369 13.79 -10.62 -5.81
C PRO A 369 13.68 -11.30 -7.19
N MET A 370 13.14 -12.52 -7.24
CA MET A 370 12.91 -13.26 -8.49
C MET A 370 12.00 -12.47 -9.44
N ARG A 371 10.87 -11.94 -8.95
CA ARG A 371 9.95 -11.13 -9.77
C ARG A 371 10.60 -9.83 -10.24
N ARG A 372 11.27 -9.11 -9.35
CA ARG A 372 11.99 -7.87 -9.68
C ARG A 372 13.06 -8.09 -10.76
N ALA A 373 13.75 -9.21 -10.71
CA ALA A 373 14.74 -9.59 -11.72
C ALA A 373 14.09 -9.98 -13.07
N GLY A 374 12.82 -10.36 -13.10
CA GLY A 374 12.15 -10.91 -14.27
C GLY A 374 12.44 -12.41 -14.49
N ASP A 375 12.94 -13.11 -13.48
CA ASP A 375 13.28 -14.54 -13.55
C ASP A 375 12.05 -15.43 -13.31
N TYR A 376 10.94 -15.12 -13.97
CA TYR A 376 9.66 -15.83 -13.87
C TYR A 376 8.88 -15.71 -15.18
N GLU A 377 7.89 -16.56 -15.40
CA GLU A 377 7.00 -16.48 -16.57
C GLU A 377 5.70 -15.75 -16.22
N SER A 378 4.99 -16.23 -15.23
CA SER A 378 3.82 -15.58 -14.65
C SER A 378 3.82 -15.73 -13.13
N SER A 379 3.24 -14.79 -12.43
CA SER A 379 3.17 -14.83 -10.97
C SER A 379 1.93 -14.14 -10.44
N ARG A 380 1.56 -14.49 -9.20
CA ARG A 380 0.65 -13.65 -8.44
C ARG A 380 1.39 -12.39 -8.02
N ASP A 381 0.69 -11.30 -7.93
CA ASP A 381 1.16 -10.07 -7.30
C ASP A 381 0.03 -9.34 -6.60
N GLY A 382 0.34 -8.21 -6.01
CA GLY A 382 -0.62 -7.31 -5.38
C GLY A 382 0.05 -6.09 -4.81
N TRP A 383 -0.67 -5.01 -4.80
CA TRP A 383 -0.23 -3.75 -4.24
C TRP A 383 -1.31 -3.17 -3.34
N VAL A 384 -0.92 -2.71 -2.16
CA VAL A 384 -1.73 -1.87 -1.28
C VAL A 384 -1.15 -0.48 -1.35
N PHE A 385 -2.00 0.51 -1.53
CA PHE A 385 -1.58 1.89 -1.75
C PHE A 385 -0.84 2.46 -0.53
N ASP A 386 0.16 3.26 -0.79
CA ASP A 386 0.88 4.02 0.22
C ASP A 386 0.18 5.36 0.50
N TYR A 387 -0.48 5.92 -0.51
CA TYR A 387 -1.25 7.16 -0.44
C TYR A 387 -2.41 7.12 -1.44
N ASN A 388 -3.50 7.86 -1.16
CA ASN A 388 -4.73 7.86 -1.98
C ASN A 388 -4.58 8.75 -3.22
N ASP A 389 -3.96 8.20 -4.24
CA ASP A 389 -3.84 8.78 -5.57
C ASP A 389 -3.63 7.65 -6.59
N ALA A 390 -4.30 7.74 -7.76
CA ALA A 390 -4.24 6.69 -8.77
C ALA A 390 -2.82 6.44 -9.31
N SER A 391 -1.93 7.45 -9.24
CA SER A 391 -0.52 7.28 -9.64
C SER A 391 0.17 6.20 -8.82
N ASN A 392 -0.20 6.01 -7.53
CA ASN A 392 0.43 4.99 -6.70
C ASN A 392 0.31 3.56 -7.26
N MET A 393 -0.77 3.28 -7.98
CA MET A 393 -0.98 2.00 -8.67
C MET A 393 -0.40 2.02 -10.09
N LEU A 394 -0.63 3.11 -10.83
CA LEU A 394 -0.22 3.21 -12.22
C LEU A 394 1.31 3.30 -12.37
N ASP A 395 2.02 3.91 -11.43
CA ASP A 395 3.49 3.98 -11.40
C ASP A 395 4.14 2.59 -11.45
N LEU A 396 3.47 1.55 -10.95
CA LEU A 396 3.95 0.16 -11.04
C LEU A 396 4.14 -0.32 -12.48
N MET A 397 3.48 0.33 -13.45
CA MET A 397 3.52 -0.04 -14.86
C MET A 397 4.48 0.84 -15.68
N VAL A 398 5.08 1.88 -15.09
CA VAL A 398 6.12 2.71 -15.73
C VAL A 398 7.34 1.84 -16.02
N SER A 399 7.85 1.90 -17.25
CA SER A 399 8.89 0.97 -17.72
C SER A 399 10.18 1.00 -16.91
N THR A 400 10.51 2.15 -16.31
CA THR A 400 11.70 2.36 -15.46
C THR A 400 11.46 2.09 -13.97
N ASN A 401 10.20 1.82 -13.54
CA ASN A 401 9.89 1.59 -12.14
C ASN A 401 10.41 0.23 -11.67
N GLY A 402 11.15 0.21 -10.56
CA GLY A 402 11.72 -1.01 -9.98
C GLY A 402 10.69 -2.05 -9.51
N ASN A 403 9.42 -1.66 -9.33
CA ASN A 403 8.30 -2.52 -8.99
C ASN A 403 7.46 -2.94 -10.21
N ASN A 404 7.86 -2.55 -11.45
CA ASN A 404 7.24 -3.06 -12.68
C ASN A 404 7.63 -4.53 -12.87
N ASN A 405 7.00 -5.41 -12.10
CA ASN A 405 7.27 -6.83 -12.18
C ASN A 405 6.76 -7.44 -13.49
N ALA A 406 5.63 -6.98 -14.03
CA ALA A 406 5.10 -7.41 -15.32
C ALA A 406 6.04 -7.15 -16.50
N LYS A 407 7.08 -6.30 -16.31
CA LYS A 407 7.99 -5.85 -17.38
C LYS A 407 7.22 -5.20 -18.53
N TYR A 408 6.10 -4.56 -18.22
CA TYR A 408 5.34 -3.79 -19.18
C TYR A 408 6.18 -2.62 -19.71
N ASN A 409 6.16 -2.40 -21.01
CA ASN A 409 6.97 -1.37 -21.65
C ASN A 409 6.16 -0.73 -22.78
N SER A 410 5.56 0.41 -22.49
CA SER A 410 4.79 1.21 -23.44
C SER A 410 5.25 2.66 -23.34
N PRO A 411 5.96 3.18 -24.38
CA PRO A 411 6.40 4.58 -24.40
C PRO A 411 5.23 5.58 -24.34
N GLU A 412 4.03 5.19 -24.81
CA GLU A 412 2.83 6.03 -24.72
C GLU A 412 2.33 6.10 -23.27
N PHE A 413 2.34 4.98 -22.55
CA PHE A 413 2.01 4.92 -21.12
C PHE A 413 2.99 5.77 -20.30
N ASP A 414 4.28 5.58 -20.50
CA ASP A 414 5.32 6.34 -19.80
C ASP A 414 5.17 7.85 -20.03
N ALA A 415 4.87 8.27 -21.28
CA ALA A 415 4.65 9.67 -21.60
C ALA A 415 3.38 10.26 -20.93
N LEU A 416 2.33 9.45 -20.72
CA LEU A 416 1.13 9.86 -19.97
C LEU A 416 1.44 10.03 -18.48
N MET A 417 2.19 9.12 -17.89
CA MET A 417 2.62 9.19 -16.49
C MET A 417 3.56 10.38 -16.25
N GLU A 418 4.50 10.65 -17.17
CA GLU A 418 5.37 11.83 -17.09
C GLU A 418 4.56 13.15 -17.16
N LYS A 419 3.57 13.24 -18.07
CA LYS A 419 2.66 14.39 -18.13
C LYS A 419 1.86 14.55 -16.83
N ALA A 420 1.34 13.45 -16.28
CA ALA A 420 0.61 13.49 -15.02
C ALA A 420 1.49 13.96 -13.86
N ALA A 421 2.75 13.51 -13.79
CA ALA A 421 3.69 13.93 -12.76
C ALA A 421 4.01 15.44 -12.83
N GLY A 422 4.08 16.02 -14.03
CA GLY A 422 4.38 17.44 -14.25
C GLY A 422 3.18 18.38 -14.19
N GLU A 423 1.94 17.87 -14.07
CA GLU A 423 0.72 18.67 -14.20
C GLU A 423 0.20 19.16 -12.85
N ALA A 424 0.06 20.47 -12.70
CA ALA A 424 -0.45 21.10 -11.47
C ALA A 424 -1.99 21.20 -11.43
N ASP A 425 -2.68 21.24 -12.60
CA ASP A 425 -4.13 21.23 -12.66
C ASP A 425 -4.67 19.81 -12.39
N ALA A 426 -5.33 19.63 -11.25
CA ALA A 426 -5.77 18.32 -10.79
C ALA A 426 -6.67 17.58 -11.79
N LYS A 427 -7.54 18.29 -12.49
CA LYS A 427 -8.45 17.71 -13.48
C LYS A 427 -7.71 17.24 -14.73
N THR A 428 -6.80 18.05 -15.25
CA THR A 428 -5.97 17.70 -16.42
C THR A 428 -5.06 16.52 -16.08
N ARG A 429 -4.46 16.53 -14.89
CA ARG A 429 -3.64 15.44 -14.37
C ARG A 429 -4.44 14.13 -14.29
N SER A 430 -5.62 14.16 -13.68
CA SER A 430 -6.51 13.00 -13.61
C SER A 430 -6.84 12.46 -15.00
N GLY A 431 -7.07 13.33 -15.98
CA GLY A 431 -7.29 12.95 -17.37
C GLY A 431 -6.11 12.18 -17.99
N TYR A 432 -4.86 12.49 -17.63
CA TYR A 432 -3.69 11.69 -18.06
C TYR A 432 -3.65 10.32 -17.36
N LEU A 433 -3.99 10.27 -16.07
CA LEU A 433 -4.02 9.01 -15.31
C LEU A 433 -5.14 8.08 -15.84
N HIS A 434 -6.31 8.61 -16.18
CA HIS A 434 -7.38 7.82 -16.84
C HIS A 434 -6.91 7.25 -18.17
N GLN A 435 -6.28 8.05 -19.04
CA GLN A 435 -5.73 7.58 -20.30
C GLN A 435 -4.64 6.50 -20.10
N ALA A 436 -3.83 6.62 -19.08
CA ALA A 436 -2.83 5.62 -18.74
C ALA A 436 -3.50 4.29 -18.32
N GLU A 437 -4.54 4.33 -17.47
CA GLU A 437 -5.29 3.12 -17.13
C GLU A 437 -6.01 2.52 -18.35
N ASP A 438 -6.64 3.36 -19.20
CA ASP A 438 -7.27 2.91 -20.46
C ASP A 438 -6.27 2.10 -21.31
N LEU A 439 -5.05 2.60 -21.44
CA LEU A 439 -4.01 1.97 -22.25
C LEU A 439 -3.54 0.64 -21.66
N VAL A 440 -3.13 0.63 -20.38
CA VAL A 440 -2.62 -0.59 -19.75
C VAL A 440 -3.65 -1.70 -19.66
N MET A 441 -4.92 -1.33 -19.48
CA MET A 441 -6.04 -2.29 -19.47
C MET A 441 -6.38 -2.78 -20.88
N ALA A 442 -6.36 -1.93 -21.90
CA ALA A 442 -6.59 -2.33 -23.30
C ALA A 442 -5.48 -3.28 -23.80
N GLU A 443 -4.24 -3.08 -23.39
CA GLU A 443 -3.10 -3.92 -23.74
C GLU A 443 -2.95 -5.15 -22.82
N ALA A 444 -3.81 -5.28 -21.80
CA ALA A 444 -3.68 -6.28 -20.74
C ALA A 444 -2.25 -6.35 -20.21
N GLY A 445 -1.62 -5.21 -19.98
CA GLY A 445 -0.28 -5.10 -19.40
C GLY A 445 -0.18 -5.73 -18.03
N ILE A 446 -1.32 -5.81 -17.33
CA ILE A 446 -1.55 -6.41 -16.03
C ILE A 446 -2.91 -7.12 -16.02
N ILE A 447 -3.11 -8.10 -15.13
CA ILE A 447 -4.39 -8.82 -14.99
C ILE A 447 -4.95 -8.61 -13.58
N PRO A 448 -5.82 -7.60 -13.34
CA PRO A 448 -6.52 -7.44 -12.06
C PRO A 448 -7.47 -8.63 -11.81
N VAL A 449 -7.52 -9.12 -10.57
CA VAL A 449 -8.35 -10.27 -10.18
C VAL A 449 -9.35 -9.91 -9.09
N ALA A 450 -8.85 -9.33 -7.98
CA ALA A 450 -9.69 -8.97 -6.83
C ALA A 450 -9.15 -7.72 -6.12
N TYR A 451 -10.04 -6.91 -5.55
CA TYR A 451 -9.66 -5.83 -4.66
C TYR A 451 -9.51 -6.36 -3.25
N TYR A 452 -8.46 -5.89 -2.57
CA TYR A 452 -8.21 -6.25 -1.19
C TYR A 452 -9.25 -5.67 -0.25
N ASN A 453 -9.60 -6.46 0.76
CA ASN A 453 -10.22 -5.99 1.98
C ASN A 453 -9.39 -6.47 3.17
N GLU A 454 -9.39 -5.74 4.27
CA GLU A 454 -8.97 -6.24 5.58
C GLU A 454 -10.15 -6.93 6.26
N PHE A 455 -9.91 -8.11 6.83
CA PHE A 455 -10.93 -8.80 7.62
C PHE A 455 -10.36 -9.17 8.99
N TYR A 456 -11.11 -8.85 10.04
CA TYR A 456 -10.62 -8.93 11.41
C TYR A 456 -11.75 -9.19 12.40
N LEU A 457 -11.38 -9.63 13.60
CA LEU A 457 -12.31 -9.71 14.74
C LEU A 457 -11.96 -8.61 15.74
N GLN A 458 -12.98 -7.87 16.17
CA GLN A 458 -12.86 -6.85 17.20
C GLN A 458 -14.02 -6.95 18.19
N SER A 459 -13.67 -7.07 19.48
CA SER A 459 -14.64 -7.05 20.55
C SER A 459 -15.44 -5.73 20.55
N PRO A 460 -16.77 -5.77 20.73
CA PRO A 460 -17.59 -4.57 20.86
C PRO A 460 -17.21 -3.70 22.08
N LYS A 461 -16.38 -4.22 22.98
CA LYS A 461 -15.82 -3.43 24.08
C LYS A 461 -14.86 -2.35 23.60
N ILE A 462 -14.19 -2.52 22.43
CA ILE A 462 -13.32 -1.50 21.83
C ILE A 462 -14.18 -0.52 21.06
N THR A 463 -14.10 0.75 21.42
CA THR A 463 -14.77 1.85 20.74
C THR A 463 -13.75 2.92 20.33
N GLY A 464 -14.03 3.72 19.29
CA GLY A 464 -13.18 4.83 18.87
C GLY A 464 -11.85 4.44 18.22
N SER A 465 -11.57 3.14 18.03
CA SER A 465 -10.54 2.67 17.11
C SER A 465 -11.04 2.76 15.67
N TRP A 466 -10.16 2.84 14.70
CA TRP A 466 -10.50 2.78 13.30
C TRP A 466 -9.37 2.20 12.49
N HIS A 467 -9.74 1.63 11.35
CA HIS A 467 -8.84 1.07 10.37
C HIS A 467 -8.79 1.98 9.14
N SER A 468 -7.59 2.29 8.65
CA SER A 468 -7.46 3.06 7.42
C SER A 468 -7.47 2.15 6.20
N PRO A 469 -7.87 2.65 5.02
CA PRO A 469 -7.83 1.88 3.78
C PRO A 469 -6.41 1.55 3.29
N TYR A 470 -5.37 2.01 4.00
CA TYR A 470 -3.96 1.63 3.79
C TYR A 470 -3.50 0.46 4.67
N GLY A 471 -4.40 -0.19 5.40
CA GLY A 471 -4.08 -1.29 6.30
C GLY A 471 -3.51 -0.87 7.67
N TYR A 472 -3.72 0.38 8.08
CA TYR A 472 -3.23 0.90 9.34
C TYR A 472 -4.33 0.98 10.39
N TRP A 473 -3.97 0.64 11.64
CA TRP A 473 -4.85 0.67 12.81
C TRP A 473 -4.53 1.87 13.67
N TYR A 474 -5.57 2.60 14.06
CA TYR A 474 -5.48 3.78 14.91
C TYR A 474 -6.25 3.55 16.21
N PHE A 475 -5.53 3.63 17.33
CA PHE A 475 -6.09 3.49 18.68
C PHE A 475 -5.96 4.78 19.50
N GLN A 476 -5.55 5.87 18.86
CA GLN A 476 -5.35 7.15 19.54
C GLN A 476 -6.59 7.60 20.32
N TYR A 477 -7.79 7.41 19.76
CA TYR A 477 -9.05 7.79 20.39
C TYR A 477 -9.85 6.59 20.90
N ALA A 478 -9.24 5.43 20.92
CA ALA A 478 -9.89 4.22 21.38
C ALA A 478 -10.17 4.25 22.88
N ASP A 479 -11.23 3.56 23.25
CA ASP A 479 -11.63 3.32 24.63
C ASP A 479 -12.04 1.85 24.78
N VAL A 480 -11.96 1.32 25.98
CA VAL A 480 -12.41 -0.04 26.30
C VAL A 480 -13.47 0.05 27.39
N THR A 481 -14.70 -0.33 27.04
CA THR A 481 -15.81 -0.42 27.99
C THR A 481 -15.78 -1.75 28.75
N GLU A 482 -16.24 -1.73 29.98
CA GLU A 482 -16.31 -2.93 30.87
C GLU A 482 -17.22 -4.06 30.31
#